data_dd6a93af89872c2034b9375daab6b251
#
_entry.id   dd6a93af89872c2034b9375daab6b251
#
_cell.length_a   1.000
_cell.length_b   1.000
_cell.length_c   1.000
_cell.angle_alpha   90.00
_cell.angle_beta   90.00
_cell.angle_gamma   90.00
#
_symmetry.space_group_name_H-M   'P 1'
#
loop_
_entity.id
_entity.type
_entity.pdbx_description
1 polymer ?
#
loop_
_entity_poly.entity_id
_entity_poly.type
_entity_poly.pdbx_seq_one_letter_code
_entity_poly.pdbx_strand_id
1 'polypeptide(L)'
;MYKPIDMESLKLNNNFKWVITKDDFFTKEECDYIIDKVNKNSERKKTKYYEKEDSICLLNINKNNEQKYLDKFWEVISVANQIHYKYDIKGIYRNRIQCHRYDVGDWYNPHSDFYPIDQFSSLKLTCIVSLNDDYEGGEFKLFDGKTIEQK
;
A
#
# COMPACT_ATOMS: atom_id res chain seq x y z
N MET A 1 -21.61 0.42 -12.28
CA MET A 1 -20.94 0.53 -13.60
C MET A 1 -19.49 0.84 -13.32
N TYR A 2 -18.58 -0.04 -13.69
CA TYR A 2 -17.15 0.10 -13.48
C TYR A 2 -16.62 1.25 -14.36
N LYS A 3 -15.94 2.23 -13.77
CA LYS A 3 -15.23 3.25 -14.54
C LYS A 3 -13.79 2.81 -14.71
N PRO A 4 -13.28 2.70 -15.95
CA PRO A 4 -11.85 2.45 -16.15
C PRO A 4 -11.01 3.53 -15.47
N ILE A 5 -9.82 3.14 -15.02
CA ILE A 5 -8.88 4.10 -14.46
C ILE A 5 -8.52 5.13 -15.53
N ASP A 6 -8.69 6.37 -15.16
CA ASP A 6 -8.17 7.48 -15.94
C ASP A 6 -6.64 7.43 -15.89
N MET A 7 -6.02 7.16 -17.03
CA MET A 7 -4.57 7.06 -17.16
C MET A 7 -3.87 8.39 -16.86
N GLU A 8 -4.53 9.52 -17.07
CA GLU A 8 -3.99 10.85 -16.74
C GLU A 8 -3.94 11.09 -15.24
N SER A 9 -4.72 10.32 -14.45
CA SER A 9 -4.67 10.37 -12.99
C SER A 9 -3.43 9.73 -12.38
N LEU A 10 -2.67 8.94 -13.16
CA LEU A 10 -1.43 8.31 -12.73
C LEU A 10 -0.24 9.21 -13.05
N LYS A 11 0.24 9.95 -12.07
CA LYS A 11 1.30 10.93 -12.25
C LYS A 11 2.63 10.41 -11.74
N LEU A 12 3.69 10.54 -12.55
CA LEU A 12 5.04 10.40 -12.03
C LEU A 12 5.31 11.49 -11.00
N ASN A 13 5.86 11.10 -9.87
CA ASN A 13 6.27 12.04 -8.86
C ASN A 13 7.44 12.89 -9.40
N ASN A 14 7.36 14.21 -9.27
CA ASN A 14 8.39 15.12 -9.81
C ASN A 14 9.77 14.91 -9.17
N ASN A 15 9.81 14.45 -7.92
CA ASN A 15 11.06 14.23 -7.18
C ASN A 15 11.59 12.81 -7.35
N PHE A 16 10.74 11.86 -7.74
CA PHE A 16 11.08 10.45 -7.86
C PHE A 16 10.49 9.85 -9.13
N LYS A 17 11.30 9.74 -10.15
CA LYS A 17 10.88 9.20 -11.47
C LYS A 17 10.40 7.74 -11.44
N TRP A 18 10.57 7.04 -10.32
CA TRP A 18 10.16 5.66 -10.09
C TRP A 18 8.96 5.54 -9.12
N VAL A 19 8.41 6.67 -8.67
CA VAL A 19 7.20 6.73 -7.85
C VAL A 19 6.06 7.31 -8.68
N ILE A 20 4.95 6.62 -8.68
CA ILE A 20 3.69 7.08 -9.26
C ILE A 20 2.73 7.38 -8.14
N THR A 21 2.10 8.52 -8.21
CA THR A 21 1.05 8.94 -7.27
C THR A 21 -0.30 8.96 -7.96
N LYS A 22 -1.34 8.64 -7.22
CA LYS A 22 -2.73 8.74 -7.64
C LYS A 22 -3.56 9.25 -6.48
N ASP A 23 -4.20 10.40 -6.71
CA ASP A 23 -5.15 10.96 -5.77
C ASP A 23 -6.49 10.21 -5.86
N ASP A 24 -7.31 10.26 -4.80
CA ASP A 24 -8.65 9.68 -4.74
C ASP A 24 -8.70 8.19 -5.15
N PHE A 25 -7.77 7.39 -4.63
CA PHE A 25 -7.73 5.97 -4.94
C PHE A 25 -8.98 5.25 -4.42
N PHE A 26 -9.37 5.52 -3.19
CA PHE A 26 -10.62 5.05 -2.59
C PHE A 26 -11.57 6.22 -2.36
N THR A 27 -12.88 5.96 -2.36
CA THR A 27 -13.84 6.92 -1.87
C THR A 27 -13.75 7.02 -0.34
N LYS A 28 -14.30 8.11 0.21
CA LYS A 28 -14.33 8.27 1.67
C LYS A 28 -15.03 7.09 2.35
N GLU A 29 -16.14 6.63 1.80
CA GLU A 29 -16.90 5.50 2.35
C GLU A 29 -16.08 4.19 2.31
N GLU A 30 -15.28 3.99 1.27
CA GLU A 30 -14.36 2.84 1.18
C GLU A 30 -13.26 2.94 2.24
N CYS A 31 -12.67 4.11 2.42
CA CYS A 31 -11.69 4.36 3.47
C CYS A 31 -12.27 4.11 4.85
N ASP A 32 -13.42 4.72 5.17
CA ASP A 32 -14.11 4.57 6.44
C ASP A 32 -14.45 3.10 6.75
N TYR A 33 -14.91 2.37 5.73
CA TYR A 33 -15.18 0.92 5.86
C TYR A 33 -13.92 0.12 6.22
N ILE A 34 -12.81 0.37 5.53
CA ILE A 34 -11.54 -0.34 5.78
C ILE A 34 -11.01 0.01 7.17
N ILE A 35 -11.03 1.29 7.55
CA ILE A 35 -10.60 1.78 8.87
C ILE A 35 -11.41 1.11 9.99
N ASP A 36 -12.74 1.11 9.87
CA ASP A 36 -13.64 0.47 10.86
C ASP A 36 -13.32 -1.03 10.98
N LYS A 37 -13.12 -1.70 9.87
CA LYS A 37 -12.76 -3.12 9.85
C LYS A 37 -11.41 -3.39 10.51
N VAL A 38 -10.41 -2.56 10.24
CA VAL A 38 -9.07 -2.64 10.88
C VAL A 38 -9.23 -2.43 12.38
N ASN A 39 -9.95 -1.41 12.81
CA ASN A 39 -10.15 -1.09 14.23
C ASN A 39 -10.84 -2.22 15.00
N LYS A 40 -11.80 -2.91 14.38
CA LYS A 40 -12.54 -4.01 15.02
C LYS A 40 -11.79 -5.33 15.06
N ASN A 41 -10.95 -5.61 14.08
CA ASN A 41 -10.43 -6.96 13.85
C ASN A 41 -8.90 -7.04 13.89
N SER A 42 -8.18 -5.92 13.94
CA SER A 42 -6.73 -5.97 13.94
C SER A 42 -6.17 -6.46 15.27
N GLU A 43 -5.22 -7.37 15.19
CA GLU A 43 -4.40 -7.76 16.33
C GLU A 43 -3.08 -6.99 16.28
N ARG A 44 -2.67 -6.43 17.41
CA ARG A 44 -1.35 -5.81 17.54
C ARG A 44 -0.29 -6.91 17.52
N LYS A 45 0.50 -6.98 16.45
CA LYS A 45 1.60 -7.94 16.33
C LYS A 45 2.92 -7.21 16.51
N LYS A 46 3.63 -7.57 17.57
CA LYS A 46 5.05 -7.20 17.71
C LYS A 46 5.85 -8.06 16.75
N THR A 47 6.51 -7.44 15.78
CA THR A 47 7.39 -8.19 14.87
C THR A 47 8.74 -8.43 15.54
N LYS A 48 9.16 -9.69 15.60
CA LYS A 48 10.41 -10.14 16.24
C LYS A 48 11.70 -9.74 15.50
N TYR A 49 11.61 -9.03 14.37
CA TYR A 49 12.75 -8.86 13.48
C TYR A 49 13.72 -7.74 13.85
N TYR A 50 13.37 -6.86 14.78
CA TYR A 50 14.25 -5.80 15.25
C TYR A 50 14.08 -5.61 16.76
N GLU A 51 15.17 -5.26 17.46
CA GLU A 51 15.20 -5.02 18.91
C GLU A 51 14.32 -3.85 19.39
N LYS A 52 13.72 -3.10 18.45
CA LYS A 52 12.75 -2.04 18.73
C LYS A 52 11.37 -2.49 18.31
N GLU A 53 10.41 -2.29 19.17
CA GLU A 53 9.03 -2.74 19.01
C GLU A 53 8.30 -1.89 17.95
N ASP A 54 8.24 -2.38 16.73
CA ASP A 54 7.33 -1.81 15.72
C ASP A 54 5.92 -2.28 16.05
N SER A 55 5.04 -1.34 16.28
CA SER A 55 3.67 -1.63 16.65
C SER A 55 2.79 -1.45 15.42
N ILE A 56 2.51 -2.55 14.74
CA ILE A 56 1.66 -2.55 13.55
C ILE A 56 0.45 -3.43 13.80
N CYS A 57 -0.73 -2.91 13.51
CA CYS A 57 -1.94 -3.70 13.44
C CYS A 57 -2.14 -4.18 12.01
N LEU A 58 -2.16 -5.49 11.80
CA LEU A 58 -2.31 -6.09 10.48
C LEU A 58 -3.70 -6.68 10.31
N LEU A 59 -4.39 -6.29 9.28
CA LEU A 59 -5.57 -6.95 8.77
C LEU A 59 -5.30 -7.41 7.35
N ASN A 60 -5.52 -8.70 7.09
CA ASN A 60 -5.44 -9.21 5.74
C ASN A 60 -6.84 -9.20 5.11
N ILE A 61 -7.04 -8.37 4.11
CA ILE A 61 -8.22 -8.37 3.27
C ILE A 61 -8.01 -9.45 2.21
N ASN A 62 -8.83 -10.48 2.22
CA ASN A 62 -8.71 -11.62 1.30
C ASN A 62 -9.92 -11.71 0.35
N LYS A 63 -9.84 -12.66 -0.59
CA LYS A 63 -10.81 -12.83 -1.68
C LYS A 63 -12.28 -12.94 -1.27
N ASN A 64 -12.60 -13.39 -0.06
CA ASN A 64 -13.95 -13.88 0.22
C ASN A 64 -15.00 -12.76 0.34
N ASN A 65 -14.63 -11.59 0.82
CA ASN A 65 -15.58 -10.48 1.01
C ASN A 65 -15.14 -9.15 0.36
N GLU A 66 -13.88 -9.02 -0.04
CA GLU A 66 -13.27 -7.76 -0.48
C GLU A 66 -12.54 -7.87 -1.82
N GLN A 67 -12.97 -8.79 -2.67
CA GLN A 67 -12.39 -8.98 -4.01
C GLN A 67 -12.33 -7.65 -4.78
N LYS A 68 -13.34 -6.80 -4.63
CA LYS A 68 -13.39 -5.48 -5.28
C LYS A 68 -12.17 -4.60 -4.99
N TYR A 69 -11.59 -4.70 -3.79
CA TYR A 69 -10.39 -3.94 -3.43
C TYR A 69 -9.14 -4.52 -4.09
N LEU A 70 -9.03 -5.84 -4.11
CA LEU A 70 -7.95 -6.52 -4.84
C LEU A 70 -7.99 -6.19 -6.33
N ASP A 71 -9.18 -6.20 -6.93
CA ASP A 71 -9.37 -5.86 -8.34
C ASP A 71 -8.95 -4.42 -8.62
N LYS A 72 -9.31 -3.49 -7.73
CA LYS A 72 -8.95 -2.07 -7.85
C LYS A 72 -7.43 -1.85 -7.74
N PHE A 73 -6.77 -2.51 -6.78
CA PHE A 73 -5.30 -2.48 -6.69
C PHE A 73 -4.64 -3.09 -7.93
N TRP A 74 -5.14 -4.24 -8.39
CA TRP A 74 -4.57 -4.91 -9.55
C TRP A 74 -4.69 -4.06 -10.81
N GLU A 75 -5.81 -3.39 -11.00
CA GLU A 75 -6.01 -2.49 -12.13
C GLU A 75 -5.01 -1.34 -12.12
N VAL A 76 -4.90 -0.61 -10.99
CA VAL A 76 -3.95 0.51 -10.88
C VAL A 76 -2.52 0.06 -11.10
N ILE A 77 -2.11 -1.02 -10.43
CA ILE A 77 -0.75 -1.55 -10.56
C ILE A 77 -0.47 -2.00 -11.99
N SER A 78 -1.43 -2.66 -12.66
CA SER A 78 -1.26 -3.14 -14.03
C SER A 78 -1.11 -1.99 -15.02
N VAL A 79 -1.94 -0.95 -14.88
CA VAL A 79 -1.87 0.24 -15.74
C VAL A 79 -0.56 1.00 -15.50
N ALA A 80 -0.21 1.25 -14.23
CA ALA A 80 1.04 1.91 -13.88
C ALA A 80 2.26 1.14 -14.40
N ASN A 81 2.24 -0.18 -14.26
CA ASN A 81 3.30 -1.05 -14.77
C ASN A 81 3.39 -1.01 -16.31
N GLN A 82 2.27 -1.05 -16.99
CA GLN A 82 2.24 -1.00 -18.46
C GLN A 82 2.83 0.31 -19.00
N ILE A 83 2.56 1.42 -18.33
CA ILE A 83 3.00 2.74 -18.79
C ILE A 83 4.47 2.99 -18.42
N HIS A 84 4.86 2.67 -17.18
CA HIS A 84 6.11 3.19 -16.61
C HIS A 84 7.18 2.12 -16.33
N TYR A 85 6.81 1.00 -15.71
CA TYR A 85 7.82 0.06 -15.19
C TYR A 85 8.11 -1.11 -16.14
N LYS A 86 7.09 -1.61 -16.83
CA LYS A 86 7.17 -2.70 -17.82
C LYS A 86 7.77 -4.00 -17.29
N TYR A 87 7.52 -4.31 -16.02
CA TYR A 87 7.88 -5.59 -15.43
C TYR A 87 6.92 -6.70 -15.86
N ASP A 88 7.40 -7.94 -15.91
CA ASP A 88 6.55 -9.13 -15.99
C ASP A 88 5.91 -9.40 -14.61
N ILE A 89 4.74 -8.80 -14.37
CA ILE A 89 3.97 -9.00 -13.15
C ILE A 89 2.82 -9.98 -13.39
N LYS A 90 2.56 -10.86 -12.41
CA LYS A 90 1.58 -11.95 -12.55
C LYS A 90 0.38 -11.85 -11.61
N GLY A 91 0.42 -10.96 -10.64
CA GLY A 91 -0.66 -10.81 -9.67
C GLY A 91 -0.22 -10.14 -8.38
N ILE A 92 -1.17 -9.98 -7.49
CA ILE A 92 -0.94 -9.48 -6.14
C ILE A 92 -0.41 -10.63 -5.28
N TYR A 93 0.68 -10.39 -4.57
CA TYR A 93 1.31 -11.40 -3.72
C TYR A 93 0.32 -11.97 -2.69
N ARG A 94 0.18 -13.29 -2.69
CA ARG A 94 -0.76 -14.04 -1.85
C ARG A 94 -2.22 -13.64 -1.99
N ASN A 95 -2.59 -12.91 -3.04
CA ASN A 95 -3.95 -12.39 -3.27
C ASN A 95 -4.53 -11.71 -2.02
N ARG A 96 -3.75 -10.81 -1.39
CA ARG A 96 -4.17 -10.10 -0.19
C ARG A 96 -3.62 -8.68 -0.16
N ILE A 97 -4.30 -7.83 0.58
CA ILE A 97 -3.86 -6.48 0.94
C ILE A 97 -3.61 -6.48 2.44
N GLN A 98 -2.51 -5.89 2.87
CA GLN A 98 -2.21 -5.67 4.28
C GLN A 98 -2.67 -4.26 4.66
N CYS A 99 -3.43 -4.15 5.74
CA CYS A 99 -3.80 -2.87 6.30
C CYS A 99 -3.01 -2.64 7.58
N HIS A 100 -2.33 -1.53 7.67
CA HIS A 100 -1.50 -1.16 8.79
C HIS A 100 -2.17 -0.02 9.54
N ARG A 101 -2.25 -0.14 10.88
CA ARG A 101 -2.67 0.94 11.75
C ARG A 101 -1.49 1.34 12.64
N TYR A 102 -1.21 2.62 12.68
CA TYR A 102 -0.22 3.21 13.53
C TYR A 102 -0.94 4.05 14.59
N ASP A 103 -0.71 3.75 15.86
CA ASP A 103 -1.18 4.56 16.98
C ASP A 103 -0.10 5.61 17.33
N VAL A 104 -0.40 6.55 18.22
CA VAL A 104 0.56 7.57 18.64
C VAL A 104 1.84 6.93 19.18
N GLY A 105 2.97 7.29 18.58
CA GLY A 105 4.29 6.73 18.91
C GLY A 105 4.67 5.45 18.18
N ASP A 106 3.78 4.92 17.33
CA ASP A 106 4.10 3.79 16.46
C ASP A 106 4.92 4.24 15.25
N TRP A 107 5.76 3.37 14.77
CA TRP A 107 6.60 3.62 13.60
C TRP A 107 7.03 2.32 12.94
N TYR A 108 7.49 2.40 11.71
CA TYR A 108 7.99 1.27 10.96
C TYR A 108 9.42 1.54 10.50
N ASN A 109 10.31 0.62 10.79
CA ASN A 109 11.72 0.76 10.45
C ASN A 109 11.92 0.88 8.93
N PRO A 110 12.92 1.65 8.47
CA PRO A 110 13.36 1.62 7.10
C PRO A 110 13.72 0.20 6.67
N HIS A 111 13.12 -0.27 5.59
CA HIS A 111 13.32 -1.60 5.05
C HIS A 111 13.13 -1.59 3.54
N SER A 112 13.45 -2.71 2.92
CA SER A 112 13.15 -2.95 1.52
C SER A 112 12.07 -3.99 1.40
N ASP A 113 11.07 -3.72 0.58
CA ASP A 113 10.02 -4.69 0.23
C ASP A 113 10.50 -5.74 -0.76
N PHE A 114 11.75 -5.65 -1.21
CA PHE A 114 12.31 -6.68 -2.06
C PHE A 114 12.35 -8.01 -1.32
N TYR A 115 11.56 -8.96 -1.78
CA TYR A 115 11.50 -10.31 -1.24
C TYR A 115 11.53 -11.33 -2.38
N PRO A 116 12.53 -12.21 -2.42
CA PRO A 116 12.51 -13.32 -3.36
C PRO A 116 11.42 -14.30 -2.92
N ILE A 117 10.47 -14.57 -3.81
CA ILE A 117 9.37 -15.51 -3.55
C ILE A 117 9.87 -16.94 -3.80
N ASP A 118 10.60 -17.12 -4.89
CA ASP A 118 11.30 -18.33 -5.28
C ASP A 118 12.48 -17.97 -6.20
N GLN A 119 13.16 -18.98 -6.78
CA GLN A 119 14.31 -18.75 -7.66
C GLN A 119 13.98 -17.98 -8.96
N PHE A 120 12.68 -17.83 -9.31
CA PHE A 120 12.24 -17.19 -10.55
C PHE A 120 11.40 -15.95 -10.32
N SER A 121 10.95 -15.71 -9.10
CA SER A 121 9.99 -14.64 -8.80
C SER A 121 10.37 -13.83 -7.57
N SER A 122 10.03 -12.56 -7.60
CA SER A 122 10.24 -11.61 -6.49
C SER A 122 9.18 -10.52 -6.53
N LEU A 123 8.99 -9.82 -5.42
CA LEU A 123 8.20 -8.60 -5.39
C LEU A 123 8.87 -7.55 -6.28
N LYS A 124 8.11 -6.91 -7.13
CA LYS A 124 8.58 -5.91 -8.09
C LYS A 124 8.05 -4.51 -7.80
N LEU A 125 6.81 -4.42 -7.38
CA LEU A 125 6.13 -3.17 -7.12
C LEU A 125 5.44 -3.24 -5.76
N THR A 126 5.49 -2.15 -5.02
CA THR A 126 4.72 -1.92 -3.81
C THR A 126 3.73 -0.79 -4.07
N CYS A 127 2.47 -1.01 -3.72
CA CYS A 127 1.43 0.00 -3.77
C CYS A 127 0.96 0.27 -2.34
N ILE A 128 1.00 1.53 -1.94
CA ILE A 128 0.59 1.99 -0.61
C ILE A 128 -0.54 3.00 -0.80
N VAL A 129 -1.57 2.89 0.02
CA VAL A 129 -2.71 3.81 0.04
C VAL A 129 -2.89 4.33 1.45
N SER A 130 -2.86 5.66 1.62
CA SER A 130 -3.27 6.32 2.86
C SER A 130 -4.80 6.32 2.92
N LEU A 131 -5.35 5.93 4.07
CA LEU A 131 -6.79 5.82 4.25
C LEU A 131 -7.40 7.01 4.98
N ASN A 132 -6.58 7.81 5.67
CA ASN A 132 -6.96 9.04 6.36
C ASN A 132 -5.79 10.02 6.35
N ASP A 133 -6.07 11.28 6.67
CA ASP A 133 -5.14 12.39 6.71
C ASP A 133 -5.31 13.26 7.98
N ASP A 134 -6.14 12.84 8.92
CA ASP A 134 -6.48 13.52 10.16
C ASP A 134 -5.48 13.23 11.29
N TYR A 135 -4.19 13.22 10.99
CA TYR A 135 -3.11 12.94 11.93
C TYR A 135 -1.88 13.85 11.70
N GLU A 136 -1.03 13.93 12.71
CA GLU A 136 0.27 14.61 12.63
C GLU A 136 1.40 13.58 12.75
N GLY A 137 2.51 13.78 12.01
CA GLY A 137 3.60 12.82 11.94
C GLY A 137 3.31 11.68 10.96
N GLY A 138 3.98 10.54 11.13
CA GLY A 138 3.78 9.34 10.31
C GLY A 138 4.24 9.50 8.86
N GLU A 139 5.20 10.39 8.59
CA GLU A 139 5.67 10.67 7.25
C GLU A 139 6.25 9.42 6.59
N PHE A 140 5.84 9.17 5.36
CA PHE A 140 6.44 8.14 4.53
C PHE A 140 7.76 8.64 3.94
N LYS A 141 8.87 8.06 4.40
CA LYS A 141 10.23 8.44 3.97
C LYS A 141 10.88 7.35 3.14
N LEU A 142 11.46 7.73 2.03
CA LEU A 142 12.27 6.85 1.21
C LEU A 142 13.72 6.78 1.72
N PHE A 143 14.49 5.85 1.19
CA PHE A 143 15.86 5.53 1.64
C PHE A 143 16.84 6.72 1.61
N ASP A 144 16.56 7.76 0.85
CA ASP A 144 17.34 8.99 0.80
C ASP A 144 16.85 10.08 1.79
N GLY A 145 15.92 9.72 2.68
CA GLY A 145 15.33 10.62 3.66
C GLY A 145 14.27 11.57 3.12
N LYS A 146 13.98 11.50 1.83
CA LYS A 146 12.92 12.33 1.24
C LYS A 146 11.55 11.80 1.60
N THR A 147 10.65 12.73 1.91
CA THR A 147 9.25 12.46 2.25
C THR A 147 8.40 12.42 0.99
N ILE A 148 7.49 11.45 0.92
CA ILE A 148 6.39 11.46 -0.05
C ILE A 148 5.17 12.02 0.65
N GLU A 149 4.58 13.06 0.08
CA GLU A 149 3.30 13.59 0.56
C GLU A 149 2.21 12.53 0.35
N GLN A 150 1.52 12.22 1.42
CA GLN A 150 0.34 11.35 1.43
C GLN A 150 -0.89 12.26 1.37
N LYS A 151 -1.70 12.13 0.33
CA LYS A 151 -2.94 12.88 0.12
C LYS A 151 -4.09 11.91 -0.09
#